data_b007a2a8cf210507a4241295e7059d55
#
_entry.id   b007a2a8cf210507a4241295e7059d55
#
_cell.length_a   1.000
_cell.length_b   1.000
_cell.length_c   1.000
_cell.angle_alpha   90.00
_cell.angle_beta   90.00
_cell.angle_gamma   90.00
#
_symmetry.space_group_name_H-M   'P 1'
#
loop_
_entity.id
_entity.type
_entity.pdbx_description
1 polymer ?
#
loop_
_entity_poly.entity_id
_entity_poly.type
_entity_poly.pdbx_seq_one_letter_code
_entity_poly.pdbx_strand_id
1 'polypeptide(L)'
;MNKKKLFPLALVPLAATSLQAQSNIQTGRTDKRPNIILFMVDDMGWQDTSLPFWTQKTHYNELYETPNMERLARQGMMFTQAYASSISSPPRCSLITGTNAARHRVTNWTLQKNTMTDRKDKQLAVPDWNYNGVSQVPGTNNTFVGTSFVQILKDNGYHTIHCGKAHFGSIDTPGEDPHHWGFE
;
A
#
# COMPACT_ATOMS: atom_id res chain seq x y z
N MET A 1 38.31 -67.49 14.22
CA MET A 1 36.88 -67.56 13.76
C MET A 1 36.04 -66.71 14.65
N ASN A 2 35.77 -65.49 14.24
CA ASN A 2 34.97 -64.52 15.01
C ASN A 2 33.56 -64.46 14.43
N LYS A 3 32.58 -64.97 15.18
CA LYS A 3 31.16 -64.92 14.83
C LYS A 3 30.61 -63.49 15.18
N LYS A 4 30.31 -62.69 14.18
CA LYS A 4 29.58 -61.47 14.36
C LYS A 4 28.13 -61.81 14.67
N LYS A 5 27.65 -61.35 15.84
CA LYS A 5 26.24 -61.40 16.22
C LYS A 5 25.49 -60.23 15.50
N LEU A 6 24.55 -60.54 14.63
CA LEU A 6 23.57 -59.60 14.11
C LEU A 6 22.51 -59.38 15.19
N PHE A 7 22.29 -58.11 15.53
CA PHE A 7 21.12 -57.69 16.31
C PHE A 7 19.97 -57.38 15.33
N PRO A 8 18.76 -57.87 15.59
CA PRO A 8 17.63 -57.49 14.78
C PRO A 8 17.16 -56.05 15.10
N LEU A 9 17.06 -55.23 14.04
CA LEU A 9 16.53 -53.89 14.11
C LEU A 9 15.00 -53.99 14.25
N ALA A 10 14.45 -53.68 15.42
CA ALA A 10 13.00 -53.62 15.63
C ALA A 10 12.45 -52.37 14.99
N LEU A 11 11.65 -52.53 13.92
CA LEU A 11 10.82 -51.44 13.37
C LEU A 11 9.71 -51.14 14.36
N VAL A 12 9.76 -49.95 14.96
CA VAL A 12 8.64 -49.38 15.71
C VAL A 12 7.72 -48.67 14.71
N PRO A 13 6.43 -49.04 14.56
CA PRO A 13 5.53 -48.32 13.73
C PRO A 13 5.21 -46.97 14.36
N LEU A 14 5.56 -45.88 13.68
CA LEU A 14 5.18 -44.52 14.04
C LEU A 14 3.72 -44.35 13.72
N ALA A 15 2.85 -44.48 14.71
CA ALA A 15 1.44 -44.18 14.58
C ALA A 15 1.29 -42.66 14.41
N ALA A 16 1.03 -42.22 13.20
CA ALA A 16 0.62 -40.85 12.89
C ALA A 16 -0.77 -40.61 13.45
N THR A 17 -0.86 -40.05 14.66
CA THR A 17 -2.10 -39.49 15.17
C THR A 17 -2.32 -38.16 14.47
N SER A 18 -3.19 -38.16 13.47
CA SER A 18 -3.73 -36.94 12.90
C SER A 18 -4.56 -36.22 14.00
N LEU A 19 -3.98 -35.18 14.60
CA LEU A 19 -4.76 -34.23 15.37
C LEU A 19 -5.63 -33.45 14.38
N GLN A 20 -6.87 -33.90 14.20
CA GLN A 20 -7.92 -33.06 13.66
C GLN A 20 -8.28 -32.03 14.73
N ALA A 21 -7.59 -30.89 14.66
CA ALA A 21 -8.07 -29.69 15.34
C ALA A 21 -9.36 -29.25 14.66
N GLN A 22 -10.49 -29.76 15.16
CA GLN A 22 -11.79 -29.16 14.87
C GLN A 22 -11.81 -27.80 15.56
N SER A 23 -11.41 -26.77 14.85
CA SER A 23 -11.67 -25.39 15.23
C SER A 23 -13.16 -25.12 15.04
N ASN A 24 -13.98 -25.49 16.02
CA ASN A 24 -15.28 -24.89 16.20
C ASN A 24 -15.10 -23.44 16.67
N ILE A 25 -14.55 -22.60 15.81
CA ILE A 25 -14.69 -21.15 15.95
C ILE A 25 -16.10 -20.86 15.46
N GLN A 26 -17.08 -21.02 16.34
CA GLN A 26 -18.37 -20.37 16.20
C GLN A 26 -18.10 -18.87 16.32
N THR A 27 -17.63 -18.25 15.24
CA THR A 27 -17.63 -16.80 15.12
C THR A 27 -19.08 -16.38 14.99
N GLY A 28 -19.66 -15.97 16.09
CA GLY A 28 -20.82 -15.07 16.11
C GLY A 28 -20.41 -13.74 15.47
N ARG A 29 -20.00 -13.80 14.23
CA ARG A 29 -19.66 -12.66 13.41
C ARG A 29 -20.97 -12.06 12.98
N THR A 30 -21.47 -11.08 13.74
CA THR A 30 -22.40 -10.12 13.17
C THR A 30 -21.72 -9.54 11.96
N ASP A 31 -22.32 -9.68 10.80
CA ASP A 31 -21.79 -9.34 9.47
C ASP A 31 -21.61 -7.82 9.25
N LYS A 32 -21.15 -7.12 10.28
CA LYS A 32 -20.88 -5.69 10.23
C LYS A 32 -19.44 -5.47 9.80
N ARG A 33 -19.27 -5.32 8.51
CA ARG A 33 -18.00 -4.85 7.93
C ARG A 33 -17.67 -3.47 8.50
N PRO A 34 -16.42 -3.19 8.93
CA PRO A 34 -16.05 -1.89 9.43
C PRO A 34 -16.12 -0.84 8.33
N ASN A 35 -16.51 0.37 8.65
CA ASN A 35 -16.26 1.52 7.78
C ASN A 35 -14.76 1.81 7.76
N ILE A 36 -14.23 2.11 6.58
CA ILE A 36 -12.81 2.42 6.35
C ILE A 36 -12.70 3.85 5.85
N ILE A 37 -11.98 4.69 6.58
CA ILE A 37 -11.66 6.06 6.18
C ILE A 37 -10.16 6.15 6.00
N LEU A 38 -9.71 6.42 4.77
CA LEU A 38 -8.33 6.71 4.46
C LEU A 38 -8.17 8.22 4.28
N PHE A 39 -7.54 8.86 5.25
CA PHE A 39 -7.30 10.30 5.22
C PHE A 39 -5.83 10.55 4.85
N MET A 40 -5.60 11.00 3.62
CA MET A 40 -4.26 11.29 3.11
C MET A 40 -4.00 12.79 3.13
N VAL A 41 -2.93 13.19 3.79
CA VAL A 41 -2.47 14.59 3.80
C VAL A 41 -1.33 14.74 2.80
N ASP A 42 -1.52 15.67 1.86
CA ASP A 42 -0.53 15.96 0.81
C ASP A 42 0.59 16.84 1.36
N ASP A 43 1.82 16.54 1.00
CA ASP A 43 3.03 17.30 1.33
C ASP A 43 3.29 17.53 2.84
N MET A 44 2.74 16.69 3.72
CA MET A 44 2.96 16.76 5.16
C MET A 44 4.20 15.94 5.56
N GLY A 45 5.18 16.60 6.14
CA GLY A 45 6.34 15.95 6.74
C GLY A 45 6.05 15.41 8.16
N TRP A 46 6.89 14.52 8.63
CA TRP A 46 6.76 13.90 9.95
C TRP A 46 6.91 14.88 11.13
N GLN A 47 7.42 16.09 10.86
CA GLN A 47 7.56 17.16 11.83
C GLN A 47 6.48 18.24 11.72
N ASP A 48 5.58 18.15 10.72
CA ASP A 48 4.57 19.17 10.44
C ASP A 48 3.27 18.93 11.24
N THR A 49 3.39 18.34 12.42
CA THR A 49 2.32 18.13 13.38
C THR A 49 2.84 18.28 14.80
N SER A 50 1.96 18.46 15.77
CA SER A 50 2.34 18.47 17.19
C SER A 50 2.73 17.07 17.73
N LEU A 51 2.47 16.00 16.95
CA LEU A 51 2.89 14.64 17.26
C LEU A 51 4.35 14.41 16.86
N PRO A 52 5.19 13.90 17.76
CA PRO A 52 6.50 13.42 17.37
C PRO A 52 6.36 12.03 16.77
N PHE A 53 6.41 11.89 15.45
CA PHE A 53 6.54 10.58 14.80
C PHE A 53 7.94 9.97 15.00
N TRP A 54 8.54 10.26 16.14
CA TRP A 54 9.87 9.85 16.59
C TRP A 54 9.86 9.65 18.10
N THR A 55 10.98 9.26 18.67
CA THR A 55 11.13 9.05 20.12
C THR A 55 11.09 10.36 20.94
N GLN A 56 11.36 11.47 20.30
CA GLN A 56 11.41 12.79 20.93
C GLN A 56 10.65 13.82 20.11
N LYS A 57 10.01 14.75 20.80
CA LYS A 57 9.43 15.94 20.20
C LYS A 57 10.54 16.86 19.69
N THR A 58 10.42 17.32 18.46
CA THR A 58 11.38 18.25 17.87
C THR A 58 10.88 19.68 17.97
N HIS A 59 11.78 20.66 17.79
CA HIS A 59 11.41 22.07 17.74
C HIS A 59 10.31 22.36 16.70
N TYR A 60 10.33 21.69 15.55
CA TYR A 60 9.31 21.90 14.53
C TYR A 60 7.94 21.38 14.95
N ASN A 61 7.85 20.28 15.67
CA ASN A 61 6.57 19.82 16.22
C ASN A 61 5.93 20.81 17.19
N GLU A 62 6.72 21.68 17.82
CA GLU A 62 6.23 22.70 18.76
C GLU A 62 5.56 23.88 18.06
N LEU A 63 5.78 24.03 16.75
CA LEU A 63 5.17 25.09 15.93
C LEU A 63 3.73 24.78 15.52
N TYR A 64 3.28 23.53 15.69
CA TYR A 64 1.98 23.07 15.22
C TYR A 64 1.05 22.71 16.37
N GLU A 65 -0.23 22.94 16.14
CA GLU A 65 -1.32 22.51 17.03
C GLU A 65 -2.25 21.55 16.27
N THR A 66 -2.09 20.26 16.49
CA THR A 66 -2.89 19.21 15.84
C THR A 66 -3.60 18.30 16.86
N PRO A 67 -4.51 18.86 17.70
CA PRO A 67 -5.08 18.14 18.83
C PRO A 67 -5.92 16.91 18.42
N ASN A 68 -6.54 16.93 17.24
CA ASN A 68 -7.29 15.80 16.74
C ASN A 68 -6.39 14.65 16.29
N MET A 69 -5.23 14.94 15.72
CA MET A 69 -4.23 13.91 15.40
C MET A 69 -3.65 13.30 16.67
N GLU A 70 -3.37 14.12 17.69
CA GLU A 70 -2.97 13.63 19.01
C GLU A 70 -4.03 12.72 19.63
N ARG A 71 -5.30 13.10 19.53
CA ARG A 71 -6.42 12.27 20.01
C ARG A 71 -6.46 10.94 19.26
N LEU A 72 -6.32 10.95 17.93
CA LEU A 72 -6.30 9.75 17.10
C LEU A 72 -5.14 8.84 17.48
N ALA A 73 -3.94 9.40 17.67
CA ALA A 73 -2.76 8.65 18.09
C ALA A 73 -2.93 7.99 19.47
N ARG A 74 -3.59 8.67 20.42
CA ARG A 74 -3.88 8.10 21.75
C ARG A 74 -4.94 6.97 21.69
N GLN A 75 -5.85 7.01 20.74
CA GLN A 75 -6.94 6.05 20.60
C GLN A 75 -6.61 4.88 19.65
N GLY A 76 -5.57 5.02 18.85
CA GLY A 76 -5.17 4.07 17.83
C GLY A 76 -3.71 3.67 17.93
N MET A 77 -3.10 3.47 16.79
CA MET A 77 -1.69 3.09 16.66
C MET A 77 -0.96 4.13 15.81
N MET A 78 0.21 4.55 16.26
CA MET A 78 1.10 5.45 15.52
C MET A 78 2.30 4.65 14.99
N PHE A 79 2.51 4.68 13.69
CA PHE A 79 3.65 4.05 13.04
C PHE A 79 4.78 5.07 12.90
N THR A 80 5.92 4.81 13.53
CA THR A 80 7.11 5.69 13.49
C THR A 80 8.07 5.35 12.34
N GLN A 81 7.85 4.24 11.67
CA GLN A 81 8.66 3.76 10.54
C GLN A 81 7.79 3.41 9.34
N ALA A 82 6.94 4.34 8.95
CA ALA A 82 6.15 4.26 7.72
C ALA A 82 6.70 5.26 6.70
N TYR A 83 7.06 4.77 5.53
CA TYR A 83 7.74 5.57 4.50
C TYR A 83 6.90 5.61 3.24
N ALA A 84 6.87 6.76 2.59
CA ALA A 84 6.25 6.98 1.30
C ALA A 84 7.29 7.43 0.27
N SER A 85 7.00 7.23 -0.98
CA SER A 85 7.79 7.82 -2.07
C SER A 85 7.65 9.34 -2.05
N SER A 86 8.68 10.03 -2.55
CA SER A 86 8.66 11.49 -2.66
C SER A 86 7.68 11.96 -3.73
N ILE A 87 7.26 13.22 -3.61
CA ILE A 87 6.36 13.88 -4.56
C ILE A 87 4.94 13.30 -4.52
N SER A 88 4.04 13.85 -5.29
CA SER A 88 2.59 13.64 -5.20
C SER A 88 2.12 12.30 -5.80
N SER A 89 2.43 12.04 -7.08
CA SER A 89 1.90 10.87 -7.79
C SER A 89 2.48 9.54 -7.32
N PRO A 90 3.80 9.38 -7.13
CA PRO A 90 4.39 8.08 -6.75
C PRO A 90 3.78 7.45 -5.50
N PRO A 91 3.63 8.14 -4.34
CA PRO A 91 3.01 7.54 -3.16
C PRO A 91 1.52 7.24 -3.35
N ARG A 92 0.80 8.05 -4.15
CA ARG A 92 -0.61 7.81 -4.46
C ARG A 92 -0.78 6.59 -5.37
N CYS A 93 0.09 6.43 -6.36
CA CYS A 93 0.16 5.24 -7.19
C CYS A 93 0.48 3.98 -6.36
N SER A 94 1.44 4.10 -5.44
CA SER A 94 1.77 3.01 -4.52
C SER A 94 0.58 2.63 -3.63
N LEU A 95 -0.11 3.62 -3.08
CA LEU A 95 -1.26 3.42 -2.21
C LEU A 95 -2.39 2.72 -2.94
N ILE A 96 -2.82 3.25 -4.09
CA ILE A 96 -3.98 2.71 -4.81
C ILE A 96 -3.76 1.29 -5.34
N THR A 97 -2.53 0.96 -5.73
CA THR A 97 -2.18 -0.35 -6.34
C THR A 97 -1.55 -1.35 -5.38
N GLY A 98 -1.21 -0.93 -4.15
CA GLY A 98 -0.44 -1.76 -3.22
C GLY A 98 0.96 -2.12 -3.73
N THR A 99 1.51 -1.34 -4.67
CA THR A 99 2.76 -1.62 -5.36
C THR A 99 3.77 -0.50 -5.11
N ASN A 100 5.02 -0.84 -4.79
CA ASN A 100 6.04 0.16 -4.54
C ASN A 100 6.51 0.88 -5.83
N ALA A 101 7.10 2.07 -5.68
CA ALA A 101 7.54 2.90 -6.81
C ALA A 101 8.58 2.23 -7.71
N ALA A 102 9.44 1.39 -7.17
CA ALA A 102 10.42 0.65 -7.97
C ALA A 102 9.75 -0.33 -8.94
N ARG A 103 8.59 -0.87 -8.58
CA ARG A 103 7.84 -1.81 -9.40
C ARG A 103 6.91 -1.10 -10.37
N HIS A 104 6.10 -0.15 -9.92
CA HIS A 104 5.19 0.57 -10.84
C HIS A 104 5.91 1.62 -11.67
N ARG A 105 7.15 1.98 -11.36
CA ARG A 105 8.02 2.90 -12.13
C ARG A 105 7.41 4.27 -12.40
N VAL A 106 6.56 4.75 -11.51
CA VAL A 106 6.09 6.15 -11.45
C VAL A 106 6.94 6.82 -10.39
N THR A 107 7.89 7.64 -10.80
CA THR A 107 8.95 8.19 -9.93
C THR A 107 8.92 9.71 -9.85
N ASN A 108 8.06 10.32 -10.65
CA ASN A 108 7.80 11.75 -10.63
C ASN A 108 6.28 12.01 -10.77
N TRP A 109 5.85 13.24 -10.63
CA TRP A 109 4.45 13.60 -10.81
C TRP A 109 3.99 13.39 -12.25
N THR A 110 2.77 12.94 -12.40
CA THR A 110 2.11 12.80 -13.69
C THR A 110 1.31 14.08 -13.97
N LEU A 111 1.46 14.68 -15.15
CA LEU A 111 0.71 15.89 -15.54
C LEU A 111 -0.10 15.63 -16.79
N GLN A 112 0.46 15.97 -17.95
CA GLN A 112 -0.19 15.79 -19.25
C GLN A 112 0.13 14.40 -19.81
N LYS A 113 -0.84 13.82 -20.52
CA LYS A 113 -0.65 12.56 -21.25
C LYS A 113 0.58 12.62 -22.15
N ASN A 114 1.39 11.59 -22.10
CA ASN A 114 2.60 11.44 -22.89
C ASN A 114 3.65 12.54 -22.68
N THR A 115 3.60 13.21 -21.53
CA THR A 115 4.54 14.27 -21.20
C THR A 115 5.35 13.87 -19.97
N MET A 116 6.65 13.68 -20.18
CA MET A 116 7.59 13.43 -19.10
C MET A 116 7.91 14.72 -18.35
N THR A 117 7.86 14.68 -17.03
CA THR A 117 8.13 15.83 -16.15
C THR A 117 9.58 15.91 -15.69
N ASP A 118 10.38 14.88 -15.95
CA ASP A 118 11.80 14.89 -15.63
C ASP A 118 12.57 15.88 -16.50
N ARG A 119 13.55 16.52 -15.87
CA ARG A 119 14.43 17.47 -16.60
C ARG A 119 15.33 16.71 -17.56
N LYS A 120 15.47 17.23 -18.78
CA LYS A 120 16.45 16.72 -19.71
C LYS A 120 17.85 17.01 -19.17
N ASP A 121 18.67 15.99 -19.10
CA ASP A 121 20.07 16.07 -18.75
C ASP A 121 20.95 15.80 -19.99
N LYS A 122 22.12 16.43 -20.07
CA LYS A 122 23.02 16.24 -21.21
C LYS A 122 23.84 14.94 -21.09
N GLN A 123 24.01 14.42 -19.90
CA GLN A 123 24.88 13.27 -19.60
C GLN A 123 24.10 12.01 -19.27
N LEU A 124 22.84 12.16 -18.84
CA LEU A 124 22.00 11.05 -18.41
C LEU A 124 20.90 10.79 -19.43
N ALA A 125 20.79 9.55 -19.85
CA ALA A 125 19.62 9.12 -20.60
C ALA A 125 18.40 9.12 -19.68
N VAL A 126 17.28 9.64 -20.19
CA VAL A 126 16.01 9.56 -19.46
C VAL A 126 15.57 8.11 -19.39
N PRO A 127 15.36 7.55 -18.21
CA PRO A 127 14.92 6.18 -18.08
C PRO A 127 13.49 6.01 -18.60
N ASP A 128 13.15 4.77 -18.93
CA ASP A 128 11.80 4.39 -19.36
C ASP A 128 10.86 4.31 -18.13
N TRP A 129 10.31 5.45 -17.75
CA TRP A 129 9.37 5.60 -16.63
C TRP A 129 7.91 5.54 -17.10
N ASN A 130 7.01 5.15 -16.19
CA ASN A 130 5.57 5.23 -16.41
C ASN A 130 5.05 6.63 -16.09
N TYR A 131 5.45 7.59 -16.89
CA TYR A 131 5.11 9.01 -16.70
C TYR A 131 3.62 9.32 -16.91
N ASN A 132 2.84 8.41 -17.46
CA ASN A 132 1.39 8.50 -17.48
C ASN A 132 0.73 7.94 -16.21
N GLY A 133 1.53 7.52 -15.22
CA GLY A 133 1.04 7.05 -13.93
C GLY A 133 0.61 5.59 -13.94
N VAL A 134 -0.49 5.32 -13.24
CA VAL A 134 -1.06 3.97 -13.14
C VAL A 134 -2.49 3.95 -13.67
N SER A 135 -3.00 2.78 -14.02
CA SER A 135 -4.39 2.59 -14.49
C SER A 135 -4.85 1.15 -14.27
N GLN A 136 -6.14 0.92 -14.04
CA GLN A 136 -6.76 -0.40 -14.15
C GLN A 136 -7.10 -0.74 -15.61
N VAL A 137 -7.26 0.28 -16.45
CA VAL A 137 -7.61 0.14 -17.86
C VAL A 137 -6.32 0.05 -18.69
N PRO A 138 -6.07 -1.02 -19.42
CA PRO A 138 -4.91 -1.15 -20.30
C PRO A 138 -5.02 -0.26 -21.54
N GLY A 139 -3.91 -0.13 -22.28
CA GLY A 139 -3.88 0.53 -23.61
C GLY A 139 -3.27 1.94 -23.61
N THR A 140 -2.89 2.50 -22.47
CA THR A 140 -2.10 3.74 -22.43
C THR A 140 -0.62 3.38 -22.27
N ASN A 141 0.22 3.86 -23.18
CA ASN A 141 1.67 3.65 -23.11
C ASN A 141 2.24 4.30 -21.85
N ASN A 142 3.39 3.84 -21.39
CA ASN A 142 4.08 4.36 -20.21
C ASN A 142 3.15 4.53 -19.00
N THR A 143 2.33 3.52 -18.78
CA THR A 143 1.38 3.40 -17.68
C THR A 143 1.53 2.05 -17.03
N PHE A 144 1.62 2.00 -15.72
CA PHE A 144 1.54 0.73 -14.99
C PHE A 144 0.09 0.28 -14.88
N VAL A 145 -0.21 -0.93 -15.34
CA VAL A 145 -1.55 -1.51 -15.20
C VAL A 145 -1.61 -2.37 -13.95
N GLY A 146 -2.53 -2.05 -13.06
CA GLY A 146 -2.68 -2.76 -11.79
C GLY A 146 -4.09 -2.64 -11.20
N THR A 147 -4.45 -3.59 -10.36
CA THR A 147 -5.73 -3.58 -9.64
C THR A 147 -5.67 -2.68 -8.43
N SER A 148 -6.73 -1.93 -8.17
CA SER A 148 -6.84 -1.08 -6.98
C SER A 148 -7.39 -1.87 -5.79
N PHE A 149 -6.96 -1.50 -4.58
CA PHE A 149 -7.57 -2.02 -3.37
C PHE A 149 -9.04 -1.57 -3.24
N VAL A 150 -9.39 -0.42 -3.81
CA VAL A 150 -10.76 0.13 -3.82
C VAL A 150 -11.69 -0.76 -4.64
N GLN A 151 -11.23 -1.21 -5.82
CA GLN A 151 -12.00 -2.16 -6.63
C GLN A 151 -12.23 -3.47 -5.86
N ILE A 152 -11.21 -3.96 -5.17
CA ILE A 152 -11.35 -5.16 -4.33
C ILE A 152 -12.39 -4.94 -3.22
N LEU A 153 -12.41 -3.78 -2.57
CA LEU A 153 -13.41 -3.44 -1.57
C LEU A 153 -14.81 -3.37 -2.18
N LYS A 154 -14.96 -2.71 -3.33
CA LYS A 154 -16.22 -2.62 -4.08
C LYS A 154 -16.76 -4.00 -4.44
N ASP A 155 -15.93 -4.88 -4.98
CA ASP A 155 -16.29 -6.25 -5.34
C ASP A 155 -16.70 -7.09 -4.12
N ASN A 156 -16.28 -6.66 -2.93
CA ASN A 156 -16.70 -7.24 -1.66
C ASN A 156 -17.85 -6.48 -0.99
N GLY A 157 -18.55 -5.63 -1.73
CA GLY A 157 -19.80 -4.98 -1.32
C GLY A 157 -19.63 -3.76 -0.40
N TYR A 158 -18.49 -3.10 -0.46
CA TYR A 158 -18.33 -1.76 0.10
C TYR A 158 -18.85 -0.71 -0.90
N HIS A 159 -19.51 0.32 -0.37
CA HIS A 159 -19.72 1.56 -1.10
C HIS A 159 -18.44 2.40 -0.97
N THR A 160 -17.91 2.86 -2.09
CA THR A 160 -16.57 3.46 -2.17
C THR A 160 -16.67 4.88 -2.68
N ILE A 161 -16.12 5.83 -1.93
CA ILE A 161 -16.20 7.26 -2.22
C ILE A 161 -14.79 7.86 -2.25
N HIS A 162 -14.56 8.75 -3.19
CA HIS A 162 -13.35 9.56 -3.26
C HIS A 162 -13.69 11.05 -3.11
N CYS A 163 -12.94 11.74 -2.25
CA CYS A 163 -13.03 13.19 -2.09
C CYS A 163 -11.63 13.81 -2.13
N GLY A 164 -11.44 14.79 -3.00
CA GLY A 164 -10.19 15.55 -3.10
C GLY A 164 -9.26 15.09 -4.22
N LYS A 165 -7.96 15.24 -4.03
CA LYS A 165 -6.93 14.98 -5.04
C LYS A 165 -6.70 13.48 -5.26
N ALA A 166 -6.89 13.01 -6.48
CA ALA A 166 -6.59 11.64 -6.92
C ALA A 166 -5.12 11.49 -7.37
N HIS A 167 -4.76 12.09 -8.47
CA HIS A 167 -3.42 12.15 -9.04
C HIS A 167 -2.73 10.78 -9.24
N PHE A 168 -3.50 9.80 -9.70
CA PHE A 168 -3.01 8.44 -9.99
C PHE A 168 -2.47 8.32 -11.42
N GLY A 169 -3.05 9.05 -12.36
CA GLY A 169 -2.66 9.11 -13.77
C GLY A 169 -2.59 10.52 -14.31
N SER A 170 -2.00 10.67 -15.50
CA SER A 170 -1.95 11.93 -16.23
C SER A 170 -3.33 12.35 -16.73
N ILE A 171 -3.52 13.63 -16.94
CA ILE A 171 -4.72 14.21 -17.58
C ILE A 171 -4.95 13.50 -18.92
N ASP A 172 -6.19 13.28 -19.27
CA ASP A 172 -6.64 12.56 -20.47
C ASP A 172 -6.21 11.07 -20.53
N THR A 173 -5.97 10.47 -19.38
CA THR A 173 -5.77 9.01 -19.26
C THR A 173 -6.82 8.39 -18.34
N PRO A 174 -7.15 7.10 -18.50
CA PRO A 174 -8.10 6.44 -17.60
C PRO A 174 -7.67 6.48 -16.13
N GLY A 175 -6.37 6.58 -15.86
CA GLY A 175 -5.83 6.66 -14.49
C GLY A 175 -6.14 7.98 -13.78
N GLU A 176 -6.54 9.02 -14.49
CA GLU A 176 -6.96 10.30 -13.91
C GLU A 176 -8.29 10.16 -13.17
N ASP A 177 -9.24 9.42 -13.74
CA ASP A 177 -10.61 9.33 -13.26
C ASP A 177 -10.75 8.32 -12.09
N PRO A 178 -11.18 8.77 -10.89
CA PRO A 178 -11.44 7.90 -9.76
C PRO A 178 -12.43 6.76 -10.03
N HIS A 179 -13.40 6.94 -10.92
CA HIS A 179 -14.34 5.86 -11.26
C HIS A 179 -13.66 4.65 -11.87
N HIS A 180 -12.60 4.85 -12.64
CA HIS A 180 -11.81 3.74 -13.17
C HIS A 180 -10.99 2.97 -12.10
N TRP A 181 -11.00 3.45 -10.86
CA TRP A 181 -10.33 2.83 -9.72
C TRP A 181 -11.30 2.11 -8.78
N GLY A 182 -12.59 2.13 -9.10
CA GLY A 182 -13.65 1.49 -8.32
C GLY A 182 -14.40 2.43 -7.38
N PHE A 183 -14.10 3.72 -7.38
CA PHE A 183 -14.91 4.72 -6.66
C PHE A 183 -16.25 4.97 -7.37
N GLU A 184 -17.27 5.35 -6.59
CA GLU A 184 -18.64 5.63 -7.03
C GLU A 184 -18.97 7.12 -7.02
#